data_07dcc209d4d867c47c7c25a559659c97
#
_entry.id   07dcc209d4d867c47c7c25a559659c97
#
_cell.length_a   1.000
_cell.length_b   1.000
_cell.length_c   1.000
_cell.angle_alpha   90.00
_cell.angle_beta   90.00
_cell.angle_gamma   90.00
#
_symmetry.space_group_name_H-M   'P 1'
#
loop_
_entity.id
_entity.type
_entity.pdbx_description
1 polymer ?
#
loop_
_entity_poly.entity_id
_entity_poly.type
_entity_poly.pdbx_seq_one_letter_code
_entity_poly.pdbx_strand_id
1 'polypeptide(L)'
;MVTEYLPELKETIMARNGKVVIRPDSGDPVDIICGTKISGGVTPEEKGLVELLYEIFGGHINDLGYKVLDSHIGAIYGDSITLERAQRISEKLEAKGFATTNVVYGIGSYSYQYATRDTFGWAIKATYAKVNGEERLLFKDPKTDSGVKKSQRGRVLVNEVDGELTFTDGHLNDDHYQRALAESALKPVFIDGQLLRETTLADIRQKLGTL
;
A
#
# COMPACT_ATOMS: atom_id res chain seq x y z
N MET A 1 -16.27 -6.82 5.29
CA MET A 1 -16.59 -5.38 5.11
C MET A 1 -17.65 -5.16 4.03
N VAL A 2 -17.42 -5.49 2.75
CA VAL A 2 -18.40 -5.23 1.67
C VAL A 2 -19.73 -5.91 1.90
N THR A 3 -19.72 -7.17 2.33
CA THR A 3 -20.93 -8.00 2.54
C THR A 3 -21.62 -7.82 3.89
N GLU A 4 -20.96 -7.16 4.84
CA GLU A 4 -21.49 -6.99 6.20
C GLU A 4 -21.89 -5.53 6.47
N TYR A 5 -20.96 -4.59 6.26
CA TYR A 5 -21.18 -3.19 6.64
C TYR A 5 -21.85 -2.35 5.54
N LEU A 6 -21.54 -2.59 4.27
CA LEU A 6 -22.12 -1.78 3.19
C LEU A 6 -23.62 -1.95 3.06
N PRO A 7 -24.23 -3.14 3.23
CA PRO A 7 -25.68 -3.28 3.24
C PRO A 7 -26.36 -2.45 4.33
N GLU A 8 -25.78 -2.40 5.54
CA GLU A 8 -26.29 -1.61 6.66
C GLU A 8 -26.19 -0.09 6.41
N LEU A 9 -25.17 0.34 5.65
CA LEU A 9 -24.93 1.73 5.31
C LEU A 9 -25.61 2.19 4.02
N LYS A 10 -26.29 1.30 3.31
CA LYS A 10 -26.86 1.57 1.99
C LYS A 10 -27.72 2.81 1.98
N GLU A 11 -28.70 2.91 2.86
CA GLU A 11 -29.63 4.06 2.90
C GLU A 11 -28.89 5.37 3.15
N THR A 12 -27.93 5.36 4.08
CA THR A 12 -27.11 6.54 4.39
C THR A 12 -26.27 6.97 3.19
N ILE A 13 -25.68 6.01 2.47
CA ILE A 13 -24.86 6.29 1.28
C ILE A 13 -25.72 6.83 0.14
N MET A 14 -26.88 6.22 -0.12
CA MET A 14 -27.79 6.62 -1.18
C MET A 14 -28.47 7.97 -0.94
N ALA A 15 -28.63 8.38 0.33
CA ALA A 15 -29.21 9.68 0.68
C ALA A 15 -28.21 10.86 0.57
N ARG A 16 -26.94 10.61 0.37
CA ARG A 16 -25.90 11.65 0.31
C ARG A 16 -25.81 12.27 -1.09
N ASN A 17 -25.44 13.54 -1.12
CA ASN A 17 -24.96 14.16 -2.36
C ASN A 17 -23.45 13.92 -2.49
N GLY A 18 -23.07 12.81 -3.15
CA GLY A 18 -21.68 12.45 -3.38
C GLY A 18 -21.46 10.95 -3.50
N LYS A 19 -20.25 10.57 -3.89
CA LYS A 19 -19.86 9.18 -4.14
C LYS A 19 -18.99 8.63 -3.02
N VAL A 20 -19.31 7.44 -2.53
CA VAL A 20 -18.43 6.62 -1.71
C VAL A 20 -17.63 5.71 -2.63
N VAL A 21 -16.31 5.70 -2.50
CA VAL A 21 -15.42 4.88 -3.32
C VAL A 21 -14.75 3.82 -2.45
N ILE A 22 -14.93 2.57 -2.80
CA ILE A 22 -14.31 1.43 -2.11
C ILE A 22 -12.95 1.16 -2.73
N ARG A 23 -11.92 1.14 -1.87
CA ARG A 23 -10.53 0.91 -2.25
C ARG A 23 -9.94 -0.31 -1.54
N PRO A 24 -9.90 -1.47 -2.19
CA PRO A 24 -9.03 -2.56 -1.74
C PRO A 24 -7.55 -2.17 -1.89
N ASP A 25 -6.70 -2.68 -1.01
CA ASP A 25 -5.29 -2.26 -0.91
C ASP A 25 -4.29 -3.42 -1.05
N SER A 26 -4.76 -4.66 -1.17
CA SER A 26 -3.89 -5.85 -1.27
C SER A 26 -4.57 -7.00 -2.00
N GLY A 27 -3.77 -7.93 -2.50
CA GLY A 27 -4.20 -9.10 -3.24
C GLY A 27 -4.07 -8.94 -4.76
N ASP A 28 -4.49 -9.94 -5.54
CA ASP A 28 -4.52 -9.84 -6.99
C ASP A 28 -5.65 -8.90 -7.44
N PRO A 29 -5.36 -7.80 -8.13
CA PRO A 29 -6.38 -6.81 -8.51
C PRO A 29 -7.46 -7.38 -9.43
N VAL A 30 -7.12 -8.34 -10.28
CA VAL A 30 -8.08 -8.95 -11.20
C VAL A 30 -9.13 -9.74 -10.42
N ASP A 31 -8.70 -10.55 -9.47
CA ASP A 31 -9.61 -11.37 -8.67
C ASP A 31 -10.37 -10.54 -7.63
N ILE A 32 -9.74 -9.54 -7.04
CA ILE A 32 -10.41 -8.63 -6.09
C ILE A 32 -11.53 -7.84 -6.77
N ILE A 33 -11.27 -7.29 -7.95
CA ILE A 33 -12.23 -6.43 -8.65
C ILE A 33 -13.33 -7.27 -9.32
N CYS A 34 -12.94 -8.32 -10.03
CA CYS A 34 -13.83 -9.07 -10.90
C CYS A 34 -14.32 -10.39 -10.32
N GLY A 35 -13.71 -10.85 -9.21
CA GLY A 35 -13.95 -12.18 -8.67
C GLY A 35 -13.19 -13.27 -9.42
N THR A 36 -13.19 -14.48 -8.90
CA THR A 36 -12.50 -15.62 -9.49
C THR A 36 -13.35 -16.31 -10.59
N LYS A 37 -14.67 -16.07 -10.62
CA LYS A 37 -15.59 -16.65 -11.61
C LYS A 37 -16.20 -15.59 -12.54
N ILE A 38 -16.44 -15.97 -13.78
CA ILE A 38 -17.15 -15.12 -14.77
C ILE A 38 -18.68 -15.17 -14.52
N SER A 39 -19.21 -16.34 -14.21
CA SER A 39 -20.65 -16.52 -13.95
C SER A 39 -20.89 -17.55 -12.86
N GLY A 40 -22.06 -17.48 -12.22
CA GLY A 40 -22.47 -18.43 -11.18
C GLY A 40 -21.64 -18.33 -9.89
N GLY A 41 -21.04 -17.20 -9.61
CA GLY A 41 -20.34 -16.93 -8.36
C GLY A 41 -21.33 -16.91 -7.19
N VAL A 42 -20.98 -17.60 -6.11
CA VAL A 42 -21.79 -17.69 -4.88
C VAL A 42 -21.11 -16.96 -3.74
N THR A 43 -19.80 -17.15 -3.58
CA THR A 43 -19.03 -16.48 -2.52
C THR A 43 -18.57 -15.08 -2.95
N PRO A 44 -18.26 -14.21 -1.99
CA PRO A 44 -17.75 -12.86 -2.30
C PRO A 44 -16.49 -12.88 -3.17
N GLU A 45 -15.60 -13.84 -2.94
CA GLU A 45 -14.36 -14.02 -3.71
C GLU A 45 -14.64 -14.46 -5.16
N GLU A 46 -15.70 -15.23 -5.37
CA GLU A 46 -16.11 -15.65 -6.71
C GLU A 46 -16.76 -14.52 -7.50
N LYS A 47 -17.50 -13.64 -6.84
CA LYS A 47 -18.19 -12.48 -7.43
C LYS A 47 -17.26 -11.30 -7.71
N GLY A 48 -16.43 -10.95 -6.76
CA GLY A 48 -15.58 -9.77 -6.78
C GLY A 48 -16.30 -8.47 -6.44
N LEU A 49 -15.50 -7.41 -6.27
CA LEU A 49 -15.98 -6.14 -5.72
C LEU A 49 -17.09 -5.51 -6.55
N VAL A 50 -16.92 -5.43 -7.88
CA VAL A 50 -17.87 -4.70 -8.75
C VAL A 50 -19.24 -5.36 -8.75
N GLU A 51 -19.31 -6.69 -8.84
CA GLU A 51 -20.57 -7.42 -8.79
C GLU A 51 -21.25 -7.30 -7.42
N LEU A 52 -20.50 -7.40 -6.34
CA LEU A 52 -21.03 -7.20 -4.97
C LEU A 52 -21.60 -5.79 -4.77
N LEU A 53 -20.89 -4.76 -5.26
CA LEU A 53 -21.39 -3.39 -5.19
C LEU A 53 -22.68 -3.20 -6.00
N TYR A 54 -22.76 -3.83 -7.18
CA TYR A 54 -23.97 -3.79 -7.98
C TYR A 54 -25.15 -4.53 -7.32
N GLU A 55 -24.92 -5.67 -6.69
CA GLU A 55 -25.94 -6.39 -5.93
C GLU A 55 -26.49 -5.57 -4.75
N ILE A 56 -25.63 -4.81 -4.09
CA ILE A 56 -26.01 -4.02 -2.92
C ILE A 56 -26.70 -2.71 -3.34
N PHE A 57 -26.10 -1.94 -4.24
CA PHE A 57 -26.51 -0.58 -4.55
C PHE A 57 -27.30 -0.45 -5.84
N GLY A 58 -27.22 -1.45 -6.74
CA GLY A 58 -27.82 -1.37 -8.07
C GLY A 58 -27.03 -0.48 -9.01
N GLY A 59 -27.73 0.01 -10.00
CA GLY A 59 -27.20 0.88 -11.04
C GLY A 59 -28.11 0.91 -12.26
N HIS A 60 -27.54 1.11 -13.43
CA HIS A 60 -28.27 1.11 -14.70
C HIS A 60 -27.52 0.33 -15.77
N ILE A 61 -28.19 0.09 -16.89
CA ILE A 61 -27.57 -0.45 -18.11
C ILE A 61 -27.27 0.73 -19.03
N ASN A 62 -26.02 0.82 -19.52
CA ASN A 62 -25.64 1.86 -20.46
C ASN A 62 -26.07 1.53 -21.89
N ASP A 63 -25.86 2.46 -22.83
CA ASP A 63 -26.26 2.32 -24.25
C ASP A 63 -25.56 1.16 -24.98
N LEU A 64 -24.45 0.66 -24.41
CA LEU A 64 -23.71 -0.49 -24.93
C LEU A 64 -24.16 -1.83 -24.31
N GLY A 65 -25.14 -1.81 -23.40
CA GLY A 65 -25.68 -3.00 -22.76
C GLY A 65 -24.94 -3.46 -21.50
N TYR A 66 -23.98 -2.68 -21.00
CA TYR A 66 -23.21 -3.02 -19.80
C TYR A 66 -23.79 -2.42 -18.53
N LYS A 67 -23.68 -3.15 -17.43
CA LYS A 67 -24.05 -2.70 -16.08
C LYS A 67 -23.08 -1.62 -15.59
N VAL A 68 -23.63 -0.50 -15.14
CA VAL A 68 -22.91 0.60 -14.51
C VAL A 68 -23.41 0.76 -13.08
N LEU A 69 -22.50 0.87 -12.10
CA LEU A 69 -22.83 1.10 -10.70
C LEU A 69 -23.61 2.40 -10.52
N ASP A 70 -24.47 2.43 -9.49
CA ASP A 70 -25.13 3.67 -9.08
C ASP A 70 -24.11 4.79 -8.81
N SER A 71 -24.52 6.02 -9.06
CA SER A 71 -23.64 7.19 -8.98
C SER A 71 -23.09 7.45 -7.57
N HIS A 72 -23.72 6.93 -6.53
CA HIS A 72 -23.33 7.09 -5.13
C HIS A 72 -22.22 6.12 -4.71
N ILE A 73 -21.90 5.10 -5.53
CA ILE A 73 -20.88 4.12 -5.20
C ILE A 73 -19.88 3.91 -6.36
N GLY A 74 -18.66 3.58 -6.06
CA GLY A 74 -17.63 3.26 -7.04
C GLY A 74 -16.50 2.44 -6.47
N ALA A 75 -15.62 1.99 -7.33
CA ALA A 75 -14.42 1.24 -6.98
C ALA A 75 -13.16 1.92 -7.51
N ILE A 76 -12.09 1.86 -6.74
CA ILE A 76 -10.75 2.27 -7.15
C ILE A 76 -9.76 1.18 -6.74
N TYR A 77 -8.80 0.90 -7.58
CA TYR A 77 -7.66 0.06 -7.23
C TYR A 77 -6.37 0.73 -7.67
N GLY A 78 -5.42 0.86 -6.76
CA GLY A 78 -4.20 1.64 -6.97
C GLY A 78 -2.90 0.90 -6.67
N ASP A 79 -2.96 -0.40 -6.36
CA ASP A 79 -1.75 -1.18 -6.08
C ASP A 79 -1.32 -1.99 -7.29
N SER A 80 -0.08 -1.74 -7.76
CA SER A 80 0.59 -2.52 -8.80
C SER A 80 -0.19 -2.66 -10.11
N ILE A 81 -0.93 -1.64 -10.53
CA ILE A 81 -1.64 -1.66 -11.82
C ILE A 81 -0.64 -1.50 -12.97
N THR A 82 -0.59 -2.51 -13.84
CA THR A 82 0.12 -2.51 -15.10
C THR A 82 -0.86 -2.50 -16.27
N LEU A 83 -0.38 -2.24 -17.48
CA LEU A 83 -1.24 -2.32 -18.69
C LEU A 83 -1.89 -3.70 -18.82
N GLU A 84 -1.13 -4.77 -18.60
CA GLU A 84 -1.66 -6.14 -18.66
C GLU A 84 -2.76 -6.38 -17.62
N ARG A 85 -2.55 -5.94 -16.38
CA ARG A 85 -3.55 -6.06 -15.31
C ARG A 85 -4.81 -5.26 -15.62
N ALA A 86 -4.65 -4.02 -16.08
CA ALA A 86 -5.79 -3.19 -16.51
C ALA A 86 -6.58 -3.84 -17.65
N GLN A 87 -5.89 -4.40 -18.63
CA GLN A 87 -6.52 -5.14 -19.73
C GLN A 87 -7.30 -6.36 -19.21
N ARG A 88 -6.67 -7.21 -18.40
CA ARG A 88 -7.33 -8.41 -17.82
C ARG A 88 -8.56 -8.05 -16.99
N ILE A 89 -8.51 -6.96 -16.21
CA ILE A 89 -9.67 -6.48 -15.45
C ILE A 89 -10.77 -6.07 -16.42
N SER A 90 -10.44 -5.29 -17.45
CA SER A 90 -11.42 -4.83 -18.45
C SER A 90 -12.10 -5.98 -19.17
N GLU A 91 -11.34 -6.95 -19.68
CA GLU A 91 -11.84 -8.16 -20.34
C GLU A 91 -12.74 -9.00 -19.42
N LYS A 92 -12.36 -9.14 -18.16
CA LYS A 92 -13.13 -9.92 -17.19
C LYS A 92 -14.41 -9.21 -16.75
N LEU A 93 -14.40 -7.87 -16.61
CA LEU A 93 -15.60 -7.08 -16.36
C LEU A 93 -16.56 -7.16 -17.56
N GLU A 94 -16.05 -7.02 -18.79
CA GLU A 94 -16.83 -7.17 -20.02
C GLU A 94 -17.49 -8.54 -20.08
N ALA A 95 -16.74 -9.62 -19.85
CA ALA A 95 -17.27 -10.99 -19.85
C ALA A 95 -18.38 -11.20 -18.80
N LYS A 96 -18.38 -10.43 -17.72
CA LYS A 96 -19.42 -10.41 -16.66
C LYS A 96 -20.56 -9.44 -16.96
N GLY A 97 -20.51 -8.71 -18.08
CA GLY A 97 -21.51 -7.72 -18.48
C GLY A 97 -21.43 -6.40 -17.68
N PHE A 98 -20.27 -6.06 -17.14
CA PHE A 98 -20.04 -4.79 -16.46
C PHE A 98 -19.21 -3.83 -17.33
N ALA A 99 -19.55 -2.55 -17.29
CA ALA A 99 -18.75 -1.50 -17.89
C ALA A 99 -17.42 -1.34 -17.16
N THR A 100 -16.33 -1.13 -17.90
CA THR A 100 -14.99 -0.90 -17.34
C THR A 100 -14.89 0.41 -16.55
N THR A 101 -15.79 1.36 -16.82
CA THR A 101 -15.92 2.64 -16.10
C THR A 101 -16.35 2.51 -14.64
N ASN A 102 -16.74 1.30 -14.20
CA ASN A 102 -17.05 1.04 -12.80
C ASN A 102 -15.82 1.10 -11.88
N VAL A 103 -14.63 1.02 -12.47
CA VAL A 103 -13.37 1.02 -11.71
C VAL A 103 -12.46 2.15 -12.19
N VAL A 104 -11.89 2.86 -11.22
CA VAL A 104 -10.80 3.82 -11.46
C VAL A 104 -9.48 3.16 -11.09
N TYR A 105 -8.47 3.31 -11.93
CA TYR A 105 -7.13 2.82 -11.64
C TYR A 105 -6.24 3.92 -11.10
N GLY A 106 -5.59 3.66 -9.96
CA GLY A 106 -4.50 4.46 -9.49
C GLY A 106 -3.22 4.11 -10.25
N ILE A 107 -2.66 5.09 -10.95
CA ILE A 107 -1.46 4.92 -11.75
C ILE A 107 -0.27 5.47 -10.97
N GLY A 108 0.73 4.63 -10.74
CA GLY A 108 1.96 4.97 -10.03
C GLY A 108 3.21 4.57 -10.83
N SER A 109 4.36 4.59 -10.16
CA SER A 109 5.65 4.26 -10.77
C SER A 109 5.68 2.87 -11.41
N TYR A 110 4.92 1.93 -10.86
CA TYR A 110 4.84 0.55 -11.36
C TYR A 110 4.27 0.46 -12.79
N SER A 111 3.46 1.46 -13.20
CA SER A 111 2.83 1.46 -14.52
C SER A 111 3.76 1.90 -15.65
N TYR A 112 4.81 2.68 -15.37
CA TYR A 112 5.66 3.24 -16.41
C TYR A 112 7.17 3.10 -16.20
N GLN A 113 7.65 2.74 -15.02
CA GLN A 113 9.09 2.55 -14.79
C GLN A 113 9.45 1.24 -14.08
N TYR A 114 8.49 0.48 -13.60
CA TYR A 114 8.66 -0.77 -12.85
C TYR A 114 9.58 -0.65 -11.62
N ALA A 115 9.90 0.56 -11.20
CA ALA A 115 10.70 0.82 -10.02
C ALA A 115 9.83 1.40 -8.91
N THR A 116 9.90 0.81 -7.75
CA THR A 116 9.22 1.28 -6.55
C THR A 116 10.25 1.50 -5.45
N ARG A 117 9.84 2.06 -4.35
CA ARG A 117 10.61 2.11 -3.13
C ARG A 117 11.17 0.73 -2.74
N ASP A 118 10.36 -0.32 -2.89
CA ASP A 118 10.70 -1.69 -2.49
C ASP A 118 11.73 -2.33 -3.45
N THR A 119 11.83 -1.86 -4.70
CA THR A 119 12.85 -2.28 -5.67
C THR A 119 14.28 -2.11 -5.12
N PHE A 120 14.50 -1.05 -4.34
CA PHE A 120 15.77 -0.73 -3.72
C PHE A 120 15.77 -0.93 -2.20
N GLY A 121 14.72 -1.55 -1.66
CA GLY A 121 14.59 -1.79 -0.22
C GLY A 121 14.41 -0.53 0.62
N TRP A 122 13.95 0.58 0.04
CA TRP A 122 13.80 1.85 0.76
C TRP A 122 12.56 1.86 1.63
N ALA A 123 12.77 2.15 2.91
CA ALA A 123 11.68 2.34 3.86
C ALA A 123 12.03 3.35 4.95
N ILE A 124 11.03 4.05 5.46
CA ILE A 124 11.10 4.80 6.71
C ILE A 124 10.14 4.14 7.69
N LYS A 125 10.67 3.76 8.85
CA LYS A 125 9.91 3.12 9.93
C LYS A 125 10.28 3.74 11.26
N ALA A 126 9.27 3.99 12.10
CA ALA A 126 9.51 4.21 13.52
C ALA A 126 9.88 2.87 14.15
N THR A 127 11.05 2.78 14.77
CA THR A 127 11.54 1.56 15.42
C THR A 127 11.62 1.66 16.93
N TYR A 128 11.53 2.88 17.47
CA TYR A 128 11.62 3.15 18.89
C TYR A 128 10.74 4.34 19.28
N ALA A 129 10.17 4.29 20.48
CA ALA A 129 9.51 5.42 21.11
C ALA A 129 9.76 5.41 22.61
N LYS A 130 9.70 6.59 23.24
CA LYS A 130 9.62 6.75 24.69
C LYS A 130 8.34 7.52 25.02
N VAL A 131 7.44 6.88 25.76
CA VAL A 131 6.12 7.43 26.11
C VAL A 131 5.98 7.44 27.63
N ASN A 132 5.77 8.60 28.21
CA ASN A 132 5.65 8.76 29.67
C ASN A 132 6.83 8.15 30.46
N GLY A 133 8.04 8.25 29.91
CA GLY A 133 9.24 7.69 30.52
C GLY A 133 9.52 6.22 30.21
N GLU A 134 8.56 5.49 29.66
CA GLU A 134 8.70 4.09 29.26
C GLU A 134 9.22 3.95 27.83
N GLU A 135 10.23 3.13 27.65
CA GLU A 135 10.80 2.81 26.34
C GLU A 135 10.01 1.70 25.65
N ARG A 136 9.74 1.87 24.37
CA ARG A 136 8.99 0.92 23.55
C ARG A 136 9.73 0.61 22.27
N LEU A 137 9.92 -0.68 22.03
CA LEU A 137 10.45 -1.18 20.77
C LEU A 137 9.29 -1.26 19.79
N LEU A 138 9.39 -0.50 18.70
CA LEU A 138 8.40 -0.52 17.61
C LEU A 138 8.93 -1.35 16.47
N PHE A 139 8.06 -2.06 15.77
CA PHE A 139 8.42 -2.81 14.57
C PHE A 139 7.19 -3.12 13.73
N LYS A 140 7.42 -3.40 12.45
CA LYS A 140 6.41 -3.90 11.53
C LYS A 140 6.75 -5.35 11.18
N ASP A 141 5.79 -6.26 11.39
CA ASP A 141 5.90 -7.69 11.05
C ASP A 141 4.51 -8.20 10.63
N PRO A 142 4.05 -7.89 9.40
CA PRO A 142 2.72 -8.29 8.94
C PRO A 142 2.63 -9.82 8.79
N LYS A 143 1.57 -10.42 9.34
CA LYS A 143 1.34 -11.88 9.29
C LYS A 143 1.13 -12.43 7.88
N THR A 144 0.72 -11.58 6.94
CA THR A 144 0.38 -11.96 5.55
C THR A 144 1.49 -11.68 4.55
N ASP A 145 2.68 -11.29 5.03
CA ASP A 145 3.81 -10.93 4.19
C ASP A 145 4.91 -12.01 4.25
N SER A 146 5.65 -12.16 3.17
CA SER A 146 6.79 -13.10 3.06
C SER A 146 8.04 -12.67 3.84
N GLY A 147 7.95 -11.67 4.71
CA GLY A 147 9.05 -11.12 5.50
C GLY A 147 9.72 -9.90 4.88
N VAL A 148 9.40 -9.54 3.64
CA VAL A 148 9.97 -8.36 2.95
C VAL A 148 9.62 -7.04 3.66
N LYS A 149 8.47 -6.99 4.32
CA LYS A 149 8.00 -5.81 5.06
C LYS A 149 8.38 -5.81 6.54
N LYS A 150 9.09 -6.84 7.01
CA LYS A 150 9.59 -6.88 8.38
C LYS A 150 10.60 -5.76 8.58
N SER A 151 10.44 -4.98 9.67
CA SER A 151 11.36 -3.91 10.00
C SER A 151 12.25 -4.29 11.19
N GLN A 152 13.37 -3.58 11.33
CA GLN A 152 14.13 -3.54 12.55
C GLN A 152 13.24 -3.02 13.69
N ARG A 153 13.63 -3.29 14.93
CA ARG A 153 12.94 -2.87 16.16
C ARG A 153 13.89 -2.19 17.11
N GLY A 154 13.37 -1.31 17.93
CA GLY A 154 14.17 -0.60 18.91
C GLY A 154 15.20 0.33 18.28
N ARG A 155 16.19 0.71 19.03
CA ARG A 155 17.31 1.47 18.51
C ARG A 155 18.22 0.56 17.71
N VAL A 156 18.77 1.09 16.63
CA VAL A 156 19.58 0.35 15.64
C VAL A 156 20.98 0.93 15.64
N LEU A 157 21.97 0.07 15.56
CA LEU A 157 23.36 0.42 15.29
C LEU A 157 23.74 -0.17 13.91
N VAL A 158 24.51 0.58 13.15
CA VAL A 158 25.07 0.13 11.87
C VAL A 158 26.57 0.29 11.92
N ASN A 159 27.29 -0.77 11.67
CA ASN A 159 28.75 -0.78 11.66
C ASN A 159 29.25 -1.11 10.28
N GLU A 160 30.39 -0.58 9.91
CA GLU A 160 31.10 -0.92 8.70
C GLU A 160 32.29 -1.84 9.06
N VAL A 161 32.27 -3.04 8.50
CA VAL A 161 33.34 -4.04 8.71
C VAL A 161 33.79 -4.51 7.33
N ASP A 162 35.06 -4.33 7.03
CA ASP A 162 35.67 -4.71 5.74
C ASP A 162 34.94 -4.14 4.51
N GLY A 163 34.37 -2.92 4.64
CA GLY A 163 33.62 -2.25 3.58
C GLY A 163 32.17 -2.71 3.45
N GLU A 164 31.72 -3.63 4.29
CA GLU A 164 30.33 -4.08 4.36
C GLU A 164 29.59 -3.48 5.55
N LEU A 165 28.34 -3.08 5.32
CA LEU A 165 27.48 -2.56 6.39
C LEU A 165 26.75 -3.72 7.07
N THR A 166 26.92 -3.81 8.38
CA THR A 166 26.18 -4.73 9.25
C THR A 166 25.33 -3.96 10.24
N PHE A 167 24.28 -4.56 10.77
CA PHE A 167 23.45 -3.90 11.77
C PHE A 167 23.11 -4.80 12.96
N THR A 168 22.85 -4.16 14.08
CA THR A 168 22.20 -4.78 15.25
C THR A 168 21.01 -3.94 15.67
N ASP A 169 19.95 -4.56 16.18
CA ASP A 169 18.72 -3.91 16.58
C ASP A 169 18.25 -4.37 17.98
N GLY A 170 17.13 -3.86 18.44
CA GLY A 170 16.55 -4.22 19.73
C GLY A 170 17.15 -3.49 20.91
N HIS A 171 18.01 -2.51 20.69
CA HIS A 171 18.63 -1.75 21.77
C HIS A 171 17.64 -0.77 22.42
N LEU A 172 17.79 -0.58 23.72
CA LEU A 172 17.19 0.50 24.48
C LEU A 172 18.15 1.71 24.52
N ASN A 173 17.69 2.84 25.05
CA ASN A 173 18.51 4.04 25.14
C ASN A 173 19.30 4.05 26.47
N ASP A 174 20.29 3.22 26.55
CA ASP A 174 21.20 3.12 27.68
C ASP A 174 22.62 3.67 27.37
N ASP A 175 23.48 3.70 28.36
CA ASP A 175 24.86 4.20 28.22
C ASP A 175 25.70 3.34 27.26
N HIS A 176 25.39 2.06 27.15
CA HIS A 176 26.06 1.15 26.20
C HIS A 176 25.72 1.53 24.78
N TYR A 177 24.42 1.70 24.50
CA TYR A 177 23.95 2.13 23.18
C TYR A 177 24.52 3.51 22.81
N GLN A 178 24.52 4.47 23.72
CA GLN A 178 25.03 5.84 23.44
C GLN A 178 26.52 5.83 23.09
N ARG A 179 27.32 5.01 23.76
CA ARG A 179 28.75 4.85 23.39
C ARG A 179 28.91 4.21 22.01
N ALA A 180 28.20 3.13 21.75
CA ALA A 180 28.25 2.44 20.46
C ALA A 180 27.71 3.31 19.30
N LEU A 181 26.73 4.18 19.55
CA LEU A 181 26.20 5.10 18.57
C LEU A 181 27.23 6.10 18.04
N ALA A 182 28.18 6.52 18.88
CA ALA A 182 29.24 7.44 18.45
C ALA A 182 30.11 6.83 17.33
N GLU A 183 30.30 5.53 17.33
CA GLU A 183 31.09 4.76 16.34
C GLU A 183 30.23 4.24 15.19
N SER A 184 28.91 4.26 15.32
CA SER A 184 27.95 3.80 14.30
C SER A 184 28.05 4.60 13.02
N ALA A 185 27.86 3.94 11.90
CA ALA A 185 27.71 4.57 10.58
C ALA A 185 26.42 5.41 10.48
N LEU A 186 25.41 5.15 11.34
CA LEU A 186 24.22 5.97 11.44
C LEU A 186 24.56 7.34 12.06
N LYS A 187 24.12 8.39 11.39
CA LYS A 187 24.26 9.75 11.87
C LYS A 187 22.89 10.42 11.94
N PRO A 188 22.61 11.20 12.97
CA PRO A 188 21.34 11.91 13.06
C PRO A 188 21.19 12.90 11.90
N VAL A 189 20.02 12.91 11.29
CA VAL A 189 19.67 13.78 10.16
C VAL A 189 18.72 14.89 10.61
N PHE A 190 17.82 14.58 11.52
CA PHE A 190 16.80 15.50 12.00
C PHE A 190 16.52 15.25 13.48
N ILE A 191 16.55 16.30 14.31
CA ILE A 191 16.24 16.23 15.75
C ILE A 191 15.48 17.50 16.14
N ASP A 192 14.40 17.33 16.89
CA ASP A 192 13.62 18.40 17.53
C ASP A 192 13.27 19.57 16.56
N GLY A 193 12.82 19.25 15.37
CA GLY A 193 12.44 20.25 14.37
C GLY A 193 13.63 20.81 13.56
N GLN A 194 14.85 20.37 13.81
CA GLN A 194 16.05 20.86 13.12
C GLN A 194 16.65 19.81 12.19
N LEU A 195 16.92 20.22 10.94
CA LEU A 195 17.69 19.44 9.97
C LEU A 195 19.18 19.58 10.33
N LEU A 196 19.81 18.49 10.76
CA LEU A 196 21.22 18.47 11.17
C LEU A 196 22.18 18.17 10.04
N ARG A 197 21.67 17.49 9.01
CA ARG A 197 22.47 17.10 7.85
C ARG A 197 21.68 17.30 6.56
N GLU A 198 22.24 18.12 5.70
CA GLU A 198 21.73 18.34 4.35
C GLU A 198 22.58 17.51 3.35
N THR A 199 21.93 16.88 2.41
CA THR A 199 22.58 16.14 1.32
C THR A 199 21.94 16.56 0.02
N THR A 200 22.73 17.07 -0.90
CA THR A 200 22.23 17.49 -2.20
C THR A 200 22.17 16.32 -3.19
N LEU A 201 21.40 16.50 -4.27
CA LEU A 201 21.38 15.50 -5.35
C LEU A 201 22.75 15.36 -6.03
N ALA A 202 23.56 16.43 -6.05
CA ALA A 202 24.94 16.41 -6.56
C ALA A 202 25.82 15.49 -5.70
N ASP A 203 25.74 15.61 -4.37
CA ASP A 203 26.48 14.74 -3.45
C ASP A 203 26.13 13.25 -3.64
N ILE A 204 24.84 12.98 -3.86
CA ILE A 204 24.37 11.60 -4.12
C ILE A 204 24.95 11.09 -5.44
N ARG A 205 24.87 11.87 -6.51
CA ARG A 205 25.40 11.51 -7.83
C ARG A 205 26.91 11.25 -7.79
N GLN A 206 27.64 12.11 -7.09
CA GLN A 206 29.07 11.94 -6.91
C GLN A 206 29.41 10.63 -6.20
N LYS A 207 28.66 10.28 -5.13
CA LYS A 207 28.85 9.00 -4.43
C LYS A 207 28.55 7.79 -5.30
N LEU A 208 27.56 7.91 -6.17
CA LEU A 208 27.20 6.82 -7.10
C LEU A 208 28.12 6.73 -8.32
N GLY A 209 29.08 7.65 -8.48
CA GLY A 209 29.97 7.68 -9.63
C GLY A 209 29.25 8.00 -10.96
N THR A 210 28.15 8.72 -10.90
CA THR A 210 27.28 9.05 -12.06
C THR A 210 27.49 10.48 -12.58
N LEU A 211 28.51 11.17 -12.10
CA LEU A 211 28.98 12.48 -12.59
C LEU A 211 30.32 12.38 -13.29
#